data_b1b8bd9582c588c6fbc2134199a42501
#
_entry.id   b1b8bd9582c588c6fbc2134199a42501
#
_cell.length_a   1.000
_cell.length_b   1.000
_cell.length_c   1.000
_cell.angle_alpha   90.00
_cell.angle_beta   90.00
_cell.angle_gamma   90.00
#
_symmetry.space_group_name_H-M   'P 1'
#
loop_
_entity.id
_entity.type
_entity.pdbx_description
1 polymer ?
#
loop_
_entity_poly.entity_id
_entity_poly.type
_entity_poly.pdbx_seq_one_letter_code
_entity_poly.pdbx_strand_id
1 'polypeptide(L)'
;MKALKSALAIATMALLCGCAQKVEHKSIAPLPAGIEVDNLQDCTVAASFTSDDFRWMGGNLRMTVYNQVLYDAVEISQMQVGDTLVYESKPLVINKMENVDGGININGGLEEGGCWLVGYEGGTYIARTWDDHAIYSELGKAEVALSEDFVIVDCGIEPTDPVDTIRTEQKLYLENLQDYRREFNQLNTRVTIENGLVTEINRHWIP
;
A
#
# COMPACT_ATOMS: atom_id res chain seq x y z
N MET A 1 -34.93 -5.51 -86.30
CA MET A 1 -33.68 -5.90 -85.65
C MET A 1 -33.48 -5.00 -84.43
N LYS A 2 -33.72 -5.54 -83.26
CA LYS A 2 -33.62 -4.77 -81.99
C LYS A 2 -32.37 -5.20 -81.28
N ALA A 3 -31.43 -4.27 -81.09
CA ALA A 3 -30.20 -4.49 -80.36
C ALA A 3 -30.45 -4.43 -78.85
N LEU A 4 -30.11 -5.51 -78.13
CA LEU A 4 -30.20 -5.62 -76.68
C LEU A 4 -28.92 -5.07 -76.09
N LYS A 5 -29.02 -3.97 -75.33
CA LYS A 5 -27.88 -3.41 -74.55
C LYS A 5 -27.88 -4.07 -73.16
N SER A 6 -26.92 -4.94 -72.90
CA SER A 6 -26.63 -5.47 -71.58
C SER A 6 -25.87 -4.43 -70.79
N ALA A 7 -26.46 -3.94 -69.70
CA ALA A 7 -25.78 -3.12 -68.71
C ALA A 7 -25.13 -4.01 -67.66
N LEU A 8 -23.80 -3.99 -67.58
CA LEU A 8 -23.00 -4.70 -66.58
C LEU A 8 -22.92 -3.80 -65.31
N ALA A 9 -23.63 -4.20 -64.29
CA ALA A 9 -23.53 -3.52 -62.98
C ALA A 9 -22.30 -4.06 -62.26
N ILE A 10 -21.26 -3.27 -62.14
CA ILE A 10 -20.11 -3.56 -61.29
C ILE A 10 -20.48 -3.16 -59.84
N ALA A 11 -20.76 -4.19 -59.03
CA ALA A 11 -20.93 -4.01 -57.59
C ALA A 11 -19.53 -3.79 -56.95
N THR A 12 -19.23 -2.56 -56.59
CA THR A 12 -18.02 -2.22 -55.80
C THR A 12 -18.25 -2.64 -54.37
N MET A 13 -17.73 -3.81 -53.97
CA MET A 13 -17.69 -4.26 -52.61
C MET A 13 -16.62 -3.47 -51.88
N ALA A 14 -17.00 -2.40 -51.15
CA ALA A 14 -16.10 -1.71 -50.25
C ALA A 14 -15.78 -2.64 -49.07
N LEU A 15 -14.60 -3.24 -49.10
CA LEU A 15 -14.02 -3.88 -47.93
C LEU A 15 -13.75 -2.80 -46.87
N LEU A 16 -14.64 -2.69 -45.89
CA LEU A 16 -14.36 -2.00 -44.65
C LEU A 16 -13.34 -2.85 -43.87
N CYS A 17 -12.06 -2.66 -44.14
CA CYS A 17 -11.00 -3.05 -43.20
C CYS A 17 -11.17 -2.18 -41.95
N GLY A 18 -11.96 -2.67 -41.00
CA GLY A 18 -11.94 -2.15 -39.65
C GLY A 18 -10.55 -2.40 -39.07
N CYS A 19 -9.71 -1.38 -39.06
CA CYS A 19 -8.52 -1.38 -38.23
C CYS A 19 -9.01 -1.52 -36.79
N ALA A 20 -8.99 -2.73 -36.27
CA ALA A 20 -9.09 -2.93 -34.83
C ALA A 20 -7.88 -2.18 -34.24
N GLN A 21 -8.12 -1.01 -33.67
CA GLN A 21 -7.11 -0.33 -32.87
C GLN A 21 -6.68 -1.32 -31.79
N LYS A 22 -5.42 -1.70 -31.82
CA LYS A 22 -4.83 -2.53 -30.78
C LYS A 22 -4.88 -1.69 -29.50
N VAL A 23 -5.75 -2.04 -28.59
CA VAL A 23 -5.80 -1.41 -27.27
C VAL A 23 -4.48 -1.73 -26.61
N GLU A 24 -3.66 -0.72 -26.35
CA GLU A 24 -2.44 -0.88 -25.57
C GLU A 24 -2.85 -0.94 -24.10
N HIS A 25 -2.58 -2.07 -23.47
CA HIS A 25 -2.77 -2.25 -22.04
C HIS A 25 -1.52 -1.77 -21.30
N LYS A 26 -1.73 -1.04 -20.20
CA LYS A 26 -0.66 -0.50 -19.39
C LYS A 26 -0.49 -1.29 -18.08
N SER A 27 0.66 -1.11 -17.45
CA SER A 27 0.94 -1.60 -16.11
C SER A 27 0.95 -0.39 -15.16
N ILE A 28 0.12 -0.44 -14.14
CA ILE A 28 -0.02 0.58 -13.11
C ILE A 28 0.71 0.08 -11.87
N ALA A 29 1.76 0.79 -11.51
CA ALA A 29 2.57 0.47 -10.33
C ALA A 29 2.18 1.37 -9.14
N PRO A 30 2.39 0.93 -7.90
CA PRO A 30 2.29 1.81 -6.75
C PRO A 30 3.26 2.98 -6.85
N LEU A 31 2.88 4.09 -6.25
CA LEU A 31 3.76 5.24 -6.10
C LEU A 31 5.01 4.83 -5.30
N PRO A 32 6.19 5.37 -5.66
CA PRO A 32 7.41 5.10 -4.90
C PRO A 32 7.28 5.61 -3.47
N ALA A 33 7.83 4.86 -2.53
CA ALA A 33 7.73 5.17 -1.10
C ALA A 33 8.40 6.49 -0.70
N GLY A 34 9.37 6.94 -1.47
CA GLY A 34 10.18 8.10 -1.10
C GLY A 34 11.07 7.89 0.14
N ILE A 35 11.19 6.64 0.60
CA ILE A 35 11.95 6.23 1.79
C ILE A 35 13.14 5.39 1.35
N GLU A 36 14.35 5.80 1.73
CA GLU A 36 15.59 5.06 1.53
C GLU A 36 15.88 4.26 2.81
N VAL A 37 15.60 2.95 2.80
CA VAL A 37 15.72 2.09 4.00
C VAL A 37 17.13 2.03 4.55
N ASP A 38 18.13 2.12 3.68
CA ASP A 38 19.56 2.11 4.07
C ASP A 38 20.02 3.45 4.66
N ASN A 39 19.20 4.50 4.58
CA ASN A 39 19.53 5.85 5.03
C ASN A 39 18.32 6.57 5.61
N LEU A 40 17.76 6.03 6.68
CA LEU A 40 16.64 6.65 7.38
C LEU A 40 17.14 7.86 8.20
N GLN A 41 16.63 9.04 7.90
CA GLN A 41 17.01 10.29 8.57
C GLN A 41 15.78 10.91 9.25
N ASP A 42 15.19 11.95 8.65
CA ASP A 42 14.06 12.67 9.23
C ASP A 42 12.74 12.12 8.62
N CYS A 43 12.21 11.05 9.20
CA CYS A 43 11.02 10.40 8.70
C CYS A 43 10.25 9.65 9.79
N THR A 44 8.98 9.37 9.51
CA THR A 44 8.16 8.42 10.29
C THR A 44 7.78 7.25 9.38
N VAL A 45 8.09 6.04 9.80
CA VAL A 45 7.86 4.82 9.03
C VAL A 45 6.91 3.86 9.74
N ALA A 46 6.13 3.11 8.97
CA ALA A 46 5.46 1.93 9.47
C ALA A 46 6.50 0.81 9.64
N ALA A 47 6.49 0.13 10.77
CA ALA A 47 7.51 -0.87 11.08
C ALA A 47 6.95 -2.09 11.80
N SER A 48 7.66 -3.21 11.68
CA SER A 48 7.47 -4.38 12.54
C SER A 48 8.79 -4.82 13.16
N PHE A 49 8.70 -5.27 14.39
CA PHE A 49 9.83 -5.81 15.15
C PHE A 49 9.32 -6.60 16.36
N THR A 50 10.21 -7.35 16.99
CA THR A 50 9.95 -8.09 18.22
C THR A 50 10.80 -7.55 19.38
N SER A 51 10.59 -8.04 20.59
CA SER A 51 11.42 -7.68 21.74
C SER A 51 12.91 -8.00 21.54
N ASP A 52 13.22 -9.04 20.76
CA ASP A 52 14.59 -9.48 20.49
C ASP A 52 15.33 -8.54 19.52
N ASP A 53 14.61 -7.67 18.84
CA ASP A 53 15.15 -6.70 17.89
C ASP A 53 15.65 -5.42 18.56
N PHE A 54 15.30 -5.22 19.83
CA PHE A 54 15.90 -4.17 20.66
C PHE A 54 17.26 -4.62 21.20
N ARG A 55 18.31 -4.02 20.70
CA ARG A 55 19.65 -4.24 21.21
C ARG A 55 20.01 -3.19 22.26
N TRP A 56 19.53 -3.42 23.47
CA TRP A 56 19.70 -2.48 24.58
C TRP A 56 21.17 -2.12 24.86
N MET A 57 22.07 -3.08 24.81
CA MET A 57 23.52 -2.86 25.01
C MET A 57 24.24 -2.23 23.82
N GLY A 58 23.55 -1.88 22.77
CA GLY A 58 24.09 -1.17 21.59
C GLY A 58 23.24 0.04 21.20
N GLY A 59 22.11 0.23 21.88
CA GLY A 59 21.22 1.35 21.60
C GLY A 59 20.59 1.31 20.20
N ASN A 60 20.37 0.12 19.62
CA ASN A 60 19.81 -0.02 18.27
C ASN A 60 18.49 -0.75 18.26
N LEU A 61 17.62 -0.35 17.34
CA LEU A 61 16.41 -1.06 16.93
C LEU A 61 16.61 -1.67 15.55
N ARG A 62 16.42 -2.97 15.42
CA ARG A 62 16.23 -3.63 14.11
C ARG A 62 14.78 -3.74 13.81
N MET A 63 14.39 -3.37 12.59
CA MET A 63 12.99 -3.39 12.18
C MET A 63 12.85 -3.71 10.70
N THR A 64 11.71 -4.25 10.31
CA THR A 64 11.26 -4.28 8.92
C THR A 64 10.46 -3.01 8.67
N VAL A 65 10.79 -2.31 7.61
CA VAL A 65 10.17 -1.03 7.21
C VAL A 65 9.16 -1.28 6.11
N TYR A 66 8.02 -0.59 6.18
CA TYR A 66 6.92 -0.73 5.24
C TYR A 66 6.45 0.62 4.72
N ASN A 67 5.84 0.59 3.54
CA ASN A 67 5.11 1.71 2.97
C ASN A 67 3.68 1.31 2.60
N GLN A 68 2.75 2.26 2.71
CA GLN A 68 1.40 2.07 2.21
C GLN A 68 1.39 1.91 0.70
N VAL A 69 0.56 1.02 0.19
CA VAL A 69 0.38 0.81 -1.25
C VAL A 69 -0.56 1.88 -1.78
N LEU A 70 0.03 2.93 -2.35
CA LEU A 70 -0.67 4.08 -2.92
C LEU A 70 -0.52 4.10 -4.43
N TYR A 71 -1.55 4.58 -5.13
CA TYR A 71 -1.56 4.75 -6.58
C TYR A 71 -1.94 6.18 -6.96
N ASP A 72 -1.43 6.65 -8.09
CA ASP A 72 -1.79 7.94 -8.66
C ASP A 72 -3.26 7.95 -9.12
N ALA A 73 -4.04 8.98 -8.72
CA ALA A 73 -5.46 9.05 -9.05
C ALA A 73 -5.70 9.22 -10.56
N VAL A 74 -4.79 9.87 -11.28
CA VAL A 74 -4.92 10.04 -12.74
C VAL A 74 -4.73 8.69 -13.44
N GLU A 75 -3.74 7.89 -13.01
CA GLU A 75 -3.54 6.55 -13.55
C GLU A 75 -4.73 5.63 -13.25
N ILE A 76 -5.26 5.66 -12.04
CA ILE A 76 -6.44 4.88 -11.65
C ILE A 76 -7.68 5.33 -12.43
N SER A 77 -7.88 6.63 -12.66
CA SER A 77 -9.02 7.13 -13.43
C SER A 77 -9.01 6.71 -14.91
N GLN A 78 -7.84 6.40 -15.45
CA GLN A 78 -7.62 5.94 -16.82
C GLN A 78 -7.52 4.42 -16.95
N MET A 79 -7.62 3.71 -15.83
CA MET A 79 -7.52 2.26 -15.77
C MET A 79 -8.67 1.59 -16.52
N GLN A 80 -8.39 0.52 -17.23
CA GLN A 80 -9.37 -0.23 -18.01
C GLN A 80 -9.17 -1.73 -17.88
N VAL A 81 -10.19 -2.48 -18.24
CA VAL A 81 -10.12 -3.95 -18.32
C VAL A 81 -9.03 -4.34 -19.32
N GLY A 82 -8.17 -5.28 -18.93
CA GLY A 82 -6.98 -5.70 -19.66
C GLY A 82 -5.68 -5.07 -19.17
N ASP A 83 -5.74 -3.94 -18.46
CA ASP A 83 -4.57 -3.37 -17.80
C ASP A 83 -4.08 -4.29 -16.67
N THR A 84 -2.88 -4.03 -16.17
CA THR A 84 -2.29 -4.76 -15.06
C THR A 84 -2.03 -3.80 -13.91
N LEU A 85 -2.56 -4.12 -12.74
CA LEU A 85 -2.23 -3.42 -11.49
C LEU A 85 -1.12 -4.21 -10.78
N VAL A 86 -0.05 -3.55 -10.38
CA VAL A 86 0.96 -4.17 -9.51
C VAL A 86 0.47 -4.07 -8.06
N TYR A 87 0.01 -5.18 -7.51
CA TYR A 87 -0.58 -5.26 -6.18
C TYR A 87 0.21 -6.25 -5.32
N GLU A 88 0.61 -5.87 -4.11
CA GLU A 88 1.48 -6.69 -3.25
C GLU A 88 2.73 -7.23 -3.97
N SER A 89 3.35 -6.40 -4.79
CA SER A 89 4.51 -6.76 -5.63
C SER A 89 4.23 -7.84 -6.68
N LYS A 90 2.94 -8.14 -6.97
CA LYS A 90 2.50 -9.11 -7.97
C LYS A 90 1.65 -8.42 -9.04
N PRO A 91 1.75 -8.87 -10.30
CA PRO A 91 0.88 -8.37 -11.35
C PRO A 91 -0.53 -8.95 -11.20
N LEU A 92 -1.53 -8.08 -11.09
CA LEU A 92 -2.96 -8.40 -11.11
C LEU A 92 -3.55 -7.90 -12.42
N VAL A 93 -3.86 -8.81 -13.35
CA VAL A 93 -4.55 -8.44 -14.59
C VAL A 93 -6.00 -8.08 -14.28
N ILE A 94 -6.43 -6.93 -14.75
CA ILE A 94 -7.77 -6.39 -14.51
C ILE A 94 -8.76 -7.05 -15.48
N ASN A 95 -9.57 -7.95 -14.98
CA ASN A 95 -10.63 -8.62 -15.75
C ASN A 95 -12.00 -7.97 -15.55
N LYS A 96 -12.20 -7.31 -14.41
CA LYS A 96 -13.45 -6.66 -14.02
C LYS A 96 -13.16 -5.47 -13.13
N MET A 97 -13.94 -4.40 -13.28
CA MET A 97 -13.91 -3.23 -12.40
C MET A 97 -15.34 -2.83 -12.08
N GLU A 98 -15.60 -2.51 -10.83
CA GLU A 98 -16.88 -2.03 -10.34
C GLU A 98 -16.67 -0.86 -9.39
N ASN A 99 -17.33 0.27 -9.69
CA ASN A 99 -17.38 1.36 -8.72
C ASN A 99 -18.34 0.96 -7.60
N VAL A 100 -17.85 1.03 -6.38
CA VAL A 100 -18.62 0.81 -5.16
C VAL A 100 -18.52 2.05 -4.27
N ASP A 101 -19.36 2.15 -3.25
CA ASP A 101 -19.33 3.30 -2.35
C ASP A 101 -17.93 3.55 -1.81
N GLY A 102 -17.36 4.71 -2.18
CA GLY A 102 -16.05 5.17 -1.74
C GLY A 102 -14.84 4.57 -2.47
N GLY A 103 -15.03 3.65 -3.46
CA GLY A 103 -13.88 3.03 -4.10
C GLY A 103 -14.15 2.25 -5.36
N ILE A 104 -13.20 1.42 -5.72
CA ILE A 104 -13.20 0.58 -6.92
C ILE A 104 -12.86 -0.85 -6.53
N ASN A 105 -13.78 -1.80 -6.78
CA ASN A 105 -13.48 -3.22 -6.71
C ASN A 105 -12.87 -3.69 -8.03
N ILE A 106 -11.71 -4.32 -7.94
CA ILE A 106 -11.02 -4.96 -9.06
C ILE A 106 -11.15 -6.46 -8.89
N ASN A 107 -11.58 -7.15 -9.96
CA ASN A 107 -11.75 -8.60 -10.02
C ASN A 107 -12.61 -9.17 -8.88
N GLY A 108 -13.71 -8.48 -8.53
CA GLY A 108 -14.61 -8.92 -7.46
C GLY A 108 -14.15 -8.57 -6.06
N GLY A 109 -13.08 -7.75 -5.94
CA GLY A 109 -12.53 -7.36 -4.66
C GLY A 109 -11.75 -8.49 -3.99
N LEU A 110 -11.53 -8.35 -2.70
CA LEU A 110 -10.69 -9.28 -1.92
C LEU A 110 -11.26 -10.71 -1.87
N GLU A 111 -12.59 -10.88 -1.91
CA GLU A 111 -13.23 -12.20 -1.85
C GLU A 111 -12.89 -13.11 -3.05
N GLU A 112 -12.69 -12.49 -4.20
CA GLU A 112 -12.42 -13.21 -5.44
C GLU A 112 -10.94 -13.15 -5.85
N GLY A 113 -10.06 -12.72 -4.93
CA GLY A 113 -8.61 -12.60 -5.17
C GLY A 113 -8.21 -11.36 -5.95
N GLY A 114 -9.10 -10.36 -6.00
CA GLY A 114 -8.83 -9.03 -6.51
C GLY A 114 -8.35 -8.07 -5.42
N CYS A 115 -8.64 -6.78 -5.60
CA CYS A 115 -8.34 -5.76 -4.59
C CYS A 115 -9.44 -4.68 -4.52
N TRP A 116 -9.45 -3.96 -3.42
CA TRP A 116 -10.29 -2.80 -3.19
C TRP A 116 -9.44 -1.55 -3.06
N LEU A 117 -9.69 -0.57 -3.95
CA LEU A 117 -9.01 0.72 -3.98
C LEU A 117 -9.97 1.80 -3.48
N VAL A 118 -9.52 2.59 -2.53
CA VAL A 118 -10.28 3.69 -1.93
C VAL A 118 -9.56 5.01 -2.18
N GLY A 119 -10.32 6.07 -2.45
CA GLY A 119 -9.76 7.42 -2.56
C GLY A 119 -9.07 7.83 -1.26
N TYR A 120 -7.87 8.42 -1.37
CA TYR A 120 -7.03 8.80 -0.25
C TYR A 120 -6.49 10.22 -0.44
N GLU A 121 -5.78 10.73 0.56
CA GLU A 121 -5.23 12.08 0.57
C GLU A 121 -4.30 12.37 -0.62
N GLY A 122 -4.14 13.65 -0.95
CA GLY A 122 -3.19 14.08 -1.99
C GLY A 122 -3.54 13.68 -3.40
N GLY A 123 -4.78 13.25 -3.68
CA GLY A 123 -5.18 12.80 -5.01
C GLY A 123 -4.60 11.42 -5.32
N THR A 124 -4.61 10.52 -4.35
CA THR A 124 -4.17 9.13 -4.50
C THR A 124 -5.30 8.15 -4.23
N TYR A 125 -5.07 6.88 -4.55
CA TYR A 125 -5.87 5.74 -4.12
C TYR A 125 -5.02 4.83 -3.24
N ILE A 126 -5.63 4.27 -2.20
CA ILE A 126 -5.00 3.31 -1.30
C ILE A 126 -5.68 1.95 -1.45
N ALA A 127 -4.89 0.88 -1.45
CA ALA A 127 -5.43 -0.47 -1.35
C ALA A 127 -5.75 -0.79 0.11
N ARG A 128 -6.92 -1.42 0.36
CA ARG A 128 -7.38 -1.76 1.70
C ARG A 128 -7.78 -3.22 1.83
N THR A 129 -7.72 -3.72 3.06
CA THR A 129 -8.26 -5.02 3.47
C THR A 129 -9.76 -4.93 3.76
N TRP A 130 -10.38 -6.08 4.05
CA TRP A 130 -11.79 -6.18 4.48
C TRP A 130 -12.13 -5.38 5.72
N ASP A 131 -11.20 -5.36 6.69
CA ASP A 131 -11.35 -4.65 7.96
C ASP A 131 -10.95 -3.18 7.82
N ASP A 132 -10.96 -2.66 6.58
CA ASP A 132 -10.62 -1.27 6.23
C ASP A 132 -9.19 -0.84 6.61
N HIS A 133 -8.27 -1.78 6.76
CA HIS A 133 -6.87 -1.48 6.99
C HIS A 133 -6.11 -1.23 5.68
N ALA A 134 -5.18 -0.29 5.70
CA ALA A 134 -4.27 -0.05 4.59
C ALA A 134 -3.41 -1.28 4.31
N ILE A 135 -3.18 -1.58 3.03
CA ILE A 135 -2.22 -2.59 2.63
C ILE A 135 -0.83 -1.97 2.56
N TYR A 136 0.16 -2.70 3.05
CA TYR A 136 1.55 -2.28 3.13
C TYR A 136 2.44 -3.19 2.29
N SER A 137 3.45 -2.59 1.66
CA SER A 137 4.55 -3.30 1.02
C SER A 137 5.79 -3.20 1.88
N GLU A 138 6.49 -4.32 2.05
CA GLU A 138 7.81 -4.34 2.70
C GLU A 138 8.82 -3.61 1.81
N LEU A 139 9.55 -2.65 2.39
CA LEU A 139 10.64 -1.94 1.74
C LEU A 139 12.00 -2.58 2.02
N GLY A 140 12.15 -3.18 3.19
CA GLY A 140 13.39 -3.82 3.61
C GLY A 140 13.59 -3.77 5.11
N LYS A 141 14.80 -4.15 5.54
CA LYS A 141 15.20 -4.16 6.96
C LYS A 141 16.18 -3.04 7.25
N ALA A 142 15.98 -2.37 8.37
CA ALA A 142 16.85 -1.31 8.86
C ALA A 142 17.34 -1.65 10.28
N GLU A 143 18.51 -1.13 10.64
CA GLU A 143 19.01 -1.08 12.01
C GLU A 143 19.37 0.38 12.31
N VAL A 144 18.67 0.99 13.27
CA VAL A 144 18.75 2.42 13.58
C VAL A 144 19.08 2.58 15.05
N ALA A 145 20.01 3.49 15.36
CA ALA A 145 20.38 3.81 16.74
C ALA A 145 19.20 4.49 17.46
N LEU A 146 19.05 4.19 18.75
CA LEU A 146 18.07 4.84 19.61
C LEU A 146 18.64 6.16 20.14
N SER A 147 17.83 7.21 20.15
CA SER A 147 18.15 8.42 20.91
C SER A 147 18.24 8.10 22.41
N GLU A 148 19.05 8.84 23.15
CA GLU A 148 19.12 8.70 24.62
C GLU A 148 17.76 8.97 25.28
N ASP A 149 16.95 9.83 24.66
CA ASP A 149 15.64 10.27 25.16
C ASP A 149 14.47 9.67 24.37
N PHE A 150 14.67 8.57 23.63
CA PHE A 150 13.58 8.01 22.84
C PHE A 150 12.37 7.66 23.71
N VAL A 151 11.18 7.82 23.17
CA VAL A 151 9.91 7.63 23.90
C VAL A 151 9.13 6.49 23.25
N ILE A 152 8.53 5.64 24.08
CA ILE A 152 7.51 4.69 23.62
C ILE A 152 6.14 5.22 24.03
N VAL A 153 5.29 5.41 23.04
CA VAL A 153 3.91 5.85 23.18
C VAL A 153 3.03 4.66 22.84
N ASP A 154 2.37 4.08 23.83
CA ASP A 154 1.59 2.87 23.65
C ASP A 154 0.14 3.08 24.02
N CYS A 155 -0.74 3.15 23.03
CA CYS A 155 -2.20 3.16 23.20
C CYS A 155 -2.83 1.80 22.84
N GLY A 156 -2.01 0.77 22.60
CA GLY A 156 -2.50 -0.55 22.19
C GLY A 156 -2.96 -1.47 23.31
N ILE A 157 -3.03 -0.99 24.57
CA ILE A 157 -3.36 -1.83 25.72
C ILE A 157 -4.85 -1.84 25.99
N GLU A 158 -5.49 -0.69 25.89
CA GLU A 158 -6.91 -0.53 26.23
C GLU A 158 -7.64 0.23 25.12
N PRO A 159 -8.57 -0.43 24.41
CA PRO A 159 -9.29 0.20 23.29
C PRO A 159 -10.32 1.24 23.75
N THR A 160 -10.66 1.26 25.04
CA THR A 160 -11.76 2.07 25.57
C THR A 160 -11.37 3.48 25.98
N ASP A 161 -10.08 3.76 26.13
CA ASP A 161 -9.58 5.10 26.42
C ASP A 161 -8.36 5.47 25.55
N PRO A 162 -8.60 6.13 24.41
CA PRO A 162 -7.50 6.61 23.55
C PRO A 162 -6.64 7.70 24.20
N VAL A 163 -7.01 8.16 25.40
CA VAL A 163 -6.28 9.21 26.13
C VAL A 163 -5.23 8.63 27.07
N ASP A 164 -5.36 7.37 27.48
CA ASP A 164 -4.37 6.69 28.32
C ASP A 164 -3.16 6.21 27.50
N THR A 165 -2.48 7.18 26.91
CA THR A 165 -1.17 6.97 26.33
C THR A 165 -0.18 6.70 27.45
N ILE A 166 0.24 5.45 27.61
CA ILE A 166 1.27 5.11 28.58
C ILE A 166 2.62 5.54 28.03
N ARG A 167 3.14 6.66 28.51
CA ARG A 167 4.55 7.00 28.35
C ARG A 167 5.31 6.26 29.44
N THR A 168 5.93 5.16 29.07
CA THR A 168 6.67 4.34 30.03
C THR A 168 8.15 4.68 29.96
N GLU A 169 8.82 4.69 31.10
CA GLU A 169 10.29 4.69 31.13
C GLU A 169 10.81 3.51 30.30
N GLN A 170 11.67 3.80 29.37
CA GLN A 170 12.18 2.91 28.32
C GLN A 170 12.57 1.53 28.86
N LYS A 171 13.33 1.51 29.94
CA LYS A 171 13.86 0.28 30.51
C LYS A 171 12.75 -0.64 31.03
N LEU A 172 11.81 -0.10 31.78
CA LEU A 172 10.73 -0.87 32.38
C LEU A 172 9.78 -1.43 31.32
N TYR A 173 9.52 -0.67 30.26
CA TYR A 173 8.71 -1.10 29.14
C TYR A 173 9.35 -2.27 28.40
N LEU A 174 10.64 -2.16 28.07
CA LEU A 174 11.36 -3.19 27.33
C LEU A 174 11.55 -4.48 28.15
N GLU A 175 11.77 -4.36 29.46
CA GLU A 175 11.85 -5.51 30.37
C GLU A 175 10.52 -6.28 30.46
N ASN A 176 9.38 -5.58 30.31
CA ASN A 176 8.04 -6.17 30.39
C ASN A 176 7.44 -6.53 29.02
N LEU A 177 8.11 -6.23 27.91
CA LEU A 177 7.60 -6.48 26.55
C LEU A 177 7.28 -7.97 26.31
N GLN A 178 8.06 -8.87 26.87
CA GLN A 178 7.85 -10.31 26.75
C GLN A 178 6.59 -10.79 27.47
N ASP A 179 6.28 -10.17 28.62
CA ASP A 179 5.11 -10.56 29.44
C ASP A 179 3.79 -10.13 28.80
N TYR A 180 3.80 -9.07 28.00
CA TYR A 180 2.59 -8.49 27.42
C TYR A 180 2.19 -9.04 26.05
N ARG A 181 2.96 -9.94 25.44
CA ARG A 181 2.71 -10.51 24.09
C ARG A 181 2.33 -9.45 23.05
N ARG A 182 2.96 -8.31 23.11
CA ARG A 182 2.61 -7.17 22.26
C ARG A 182 3.30 -7.32 20.92
N GLU A 183 2.51 -7.40 19.87
CA GLU A 183 3.02 -7.37 18.51
C GLU A 183 3.21 -5.93 18.06
N PHE A 184 4.42 -5.64 17.59
CA PHE A 184 4.73 -4.43 16.84
C PHE A 184 4.70 -4.81 15.36
N ASN A 185 3.67 -4.36 14.64
CA ASN A 185 3.50 -4.67 13.23
C ASN A 185 3.20 -3.41 12.42
N GLN A 186 3.25 -3.52 11.11
CA GLN A 186 3.08 -2.38 10.19
C GLN A 186 1.71 -1.69 10.29
N LEU A 187 0.70 -2.37 10.82
CA LEU A 187 -0.62 -1.77 10.97
C LEU A 187 -0.65 -0.84 12.19
N ASN A 188 -0.06 -1.26 13.30
CA ASN A 188 -0.16 -0.56 14.59
C ASN A 188 1.05 0.29 14.96
N THR A 189 2.20 0.12 14.30
CA THR A 189 3.45 0.71 14.77
C THR A 189 3.98 1.78 13.81
N ARG A 190 4.31 2.94 14.37
CA ARG A 190 5.05 4.01 13.71
C ARG A 190 6.33 4.28 14.47
N VAL A 191 7.44 4.37 13.75
CA VAL A 191 8.76 4.71 14.29
C VAL A 191 9.17 6.05 13.70
N THR A 192 9.38 7.03 14.56
CA THR A 192 9.88 8.35 14.18
C THR A 192 11.38 8.39 14.34
N ILE A 193 12.04 8.86 13.30
CA ILE A 193 13.49 8.97 13.20
C ILE A 193 13.82 10.43 12.91
N GLU A 194 14.69 11.01 13.71
CA GLU A 194 15.19 12.38 13.56
C GLU A 194 16.70 12.36 13.62
N ASN A 195 17.34 13.00 12.64
CA ASN A 195 18.81 13.01 12.49
C ASN A 195 19.42 11.59 12.50
N GLY A 196 18.72 10.59 11.97
CA GLY A 196 19.19 9.21 11.93
C GLY A 196 19.09 8.43 13.25
N LEU A 197 18.37 8.97 14.24
CA LEU A 197 18.12 8.34 15.54
C LEU A 197 16.63 8.10 15.74
N VAL A 198 16.26 6.94 16.28
CA VAL A 198 14.88 6.68 16.71
C VAL A 198 14.56 7.57 17.91
N THR A 199 13.60 8.47 17.77
CA THR A 199 13.15 9.39 18.83
C THR A 199 11.81 8.98 19.43
N GLU A 200 10.95 8.32 18.64
CA GLU A 200 9.65 7.84 19.13
C GLU A 200 9.27 6.53 18.49
N ILE A 201 8.69 5.64 19.29
CA ILE A 201 7.98 4.44 18.83
C ILE A 201 6.53 4.57 19.30
N ASN A 202 5.62 4.75 18.35
CA ASN A 202 4.20 4.89 18.63
C ASN A 202 3.48 3.61 18.23
N ARG A 203 2.78 2.99 19.16
CA ARG A 203 1.90 1.87 18.91
C ARG A 203 0.46 2.24 19.24
N HIS A 204 -0.41 2.22 18.24
CA HIS A 204 -1.83 2.44 18.40
C HIS A 204 -2.60 1.11 18.43
N TRP A 205 -3.78 1.16 19.01
CA TRP A 205 -4.67 0.01 19.01
C TRP A 205 -5.31 -0.20 17.64
N ILE A 206 -5.47 -1.46 17.27
CA ILE A 206 -6.22 -1.88 16.09
C ILE A 206 -7.34 -2.81 16.59
N PRO A 207 -8.60 -2.57 16.16
CA PRO A 207 -9.73 -3.40 16.56
C PRO A 207 -9.61 -4.84 16.09
#